data_b2a263faf05e27274ae459d063af1118
#
_entry.id   b2a263faf05e27274ae459d063af1118
#
_cell.length_a   1.000
_cell.length_b   1.000
_cell.length_c   1.000
_cell.angle_alpha   90.00
_cell.angle_beta   90.00
_cell.angle_gamma   90.00
#
_symmetry.space_group_name_H-M   'P 1'
#
loop_
_entity.id
_entity.type
_entity.pdbx_description
1 polymer ?
#
loop_
_entity_poly.entity_id
_entity_poly.type
_entity_poly.pdbx_seq_one_letter_code
_entity_poly.pdbx_strand_id
1 'polypeptide(L)'
;MILSYARVSTLEQAADGTTSIPEQERRNKAIATLRGAASFDFVTFSDAGVSGSIPLAERPAGKAMLDAAKPNDVIVATKMDRLFRSAADALVTADELKRKGIDLILTDISTDPITGNGAGKLFFGIMANVAEFERERIAERMQDGKRAKKQHGGHIGGEAPYGYRKVGTGREARLEPDVEEQDIIRMVAAIRERHGYRRPYRITKVLADLGVKSRRGTELTRVQVTRMLKQAEHIGG
;
A
#
# COMPACT_ATOMS: atom_id res chain seq x y z
N MET A 1 -6.39 -16.35 31.55
CA MET A 1 -6.02 -17.55 30.76
C MET A 1 -4.86 -17.20 29.84
N ILE A 2 -4.03 -18.19 29.45
CA ILE A 2 -2.95 -17.96 28.49
C ILE A 2 -3.31 -18.66 27.16
N LEU A 3 -3.34 -17.89 26.09
CA LEU A 3 -3.67 -18.33 24.75
C LEU A 3 -2.38 -18.40 23.92
N SER A 4 -1.90 -19.61 23.66
CA SER A 4 -0.70 -19.85 22.87
C SER A 4 -1.03 -19.88 21.38
N TYR A 5 -0.28 -19.16 20.57
CA TYR A 5 -0.41 -19.22 19.12
C TYR A 5 0.87 -19.71 18.46
N ALA A 6 0.73 -20.64 17.54
CA ALA A 6 1.79 -21.17 16.71
C ALA A 6 1.39 -21.20 15.24
N ARG A 7 2.33 -20.94 14.33
CA ARG A 7 2.10 -20.97 12.87
C ARG A 7 3.33 -21.45 12.12
N VAL A 8 3.10 -22.26 11.10
CA VAL A 8 4.12 -22.58 10.08
C VAL A 8 3.50 -22.44 8.69
N SER A 9 4.27 -21.90 7.73
CA SER A 9 3.86 -21.89 6.32
C SER A 9 4.15 -23.23 5.67
N THR A 10 3.57 -23.51 4.50
CA THR A 10 3.84 -24.72 3.71
C THR A 10 5.33 -24.83 3.34
N LEU A 11 6.01 -23.71 3.07
CA LEU A 11 7.44 -23.68 2.77
C LEU A 11 8.30 -24.01 4.00
N GLU A 12 7.90 -23.56 5.19
CA GLU A 12 8.58 -23.85 6.45
C GLU A 12 8.38 -25.29 6.90
N GLN A 13 7.26 -25.93 6.56
CA GLN A 13 7.02 -27.36 6.81
C GLN A 13 7.97 -28.26 5.99
N ALA A 14 8.40 -27.81 4.81
CA ALA A 14 9.32 -28.52 3.94
C ALA A 14 10.81 -28.35 4.34
N ALA A 15 11.12 -27.37 5.19
CA ALA A 15 12.47 -27.12 5.68
C ALA A 15 12.70 -27.80 7.02
N ASP A 16 13.69 -28.68 7.08
CA ASP A 16 14.09 -29.37 8.32
C ASP A 16 14.53 -28.39 9.41
N GLY A 17 13.82 -28.41 10.53
CA GLY A 17 14.30 -27.94 11.83
C GLY A 17 13.94 -26.52 12.26
N THR A 18 13.85 -26.31 13.54
CA THR A 18 13.85 -25.10 14.40
C THR A 18 12.56 -24.28 14.54
N THR A 19 11.57 -24.40 13.66
CA THR A 19 10.33 -23.58 13.75
C THR A 19 9.04 -24.41 13.74
N SER A 20 9.11 -25.69 14.05
CA SER A 20 7.93 -26.57 14.09
C SER A 20 6.88 -26.10 15.12
N ILE A 21 5.61 -26.38 14.87
CA ILE A 21 4.53 -26.06 15.82
C ILE A 21 4.84 -26.60 17.23
N PRO A 22 5.24 -27.88 17.42
CA PRO A 22 5.55 -28.38 18.75
C PRO A 22 6.66 -27.61 19.48
N GLU A 23 7.68 -27.13 18.77
CA GLU A 23 8.74 -26.34 19.38
C GLU A 23 8.24 -24.94 19.79
N GLN A 24 7.39 -24.30 18.98
CA GLN A 24 6.76 -23.03 19.33
C GLN A 24 5.87 -23.20 20.56
N GLU A 25 5.05 -24.25 20.60
CA GLU A 25 4.16 -24.55 21.75
C GLU A 25 4.97 -24.82 23.01
N ARG A 26 6.08 -25.56 22.92
CA ARG A 26 6.97 -25.83 24.05
C ARG A 26 7.53 -24.52 24.63
N ARG A 27 7.97 -23.59 23.78
CA ARG A 27 8.49 -22.27 24.20
C ARG A 27 7.39 -21.41 24.84
N ASN A 28 6.23 -21.36 24.21
CA ASN A 28 5.09 -20.62 24.74
C ASN A 28 4.64 -21.17 26.11
N LYS A 29 4.62 -22.49 26.26
CA LYS A 29 4.30 -23.15 27.54
C LYS A 29 5.31 -22.85 28.63
N ALA A 30 6.61 -22.77 28.30
CA ALA A 30 7.64 -22.41 29.26
C ALA A 30 7.40 -20.99 29.83
N ILE A 31 7.00 -20.03 29.02
CA ILE A 31 6.64 -18.68 29.48
C ILE A 31 5.37 -18.71 30.35
N ALA A 32 4.37 -19.51 29.97
CA ALA A 32 3.16 -19.69 30.78
C ALA A 32 3.51 -20.22 32.19
N THR A 33 4.39 -21.22 32.25
CA THR A 33 4.86 -21.81 33.53
C THR A 33 5.62 -20.78 34.37
N LEU A 34 6.53 -20.01 33.76
CA LEU A 34 7.26 -18.95 34.47
C LEU A 34 6.33 -17.88 35.06
N ARG A 35 5.18 -17.67 34.47
CA ARG A 35 4.14 -16.75 34.97
C ARG A 35 3.16 -17.39 35.95
N GLY A 36 3.43 -18.61 36.38
CA GLY A 36 2.61 -19.32 37.38
C GLY A 36 1.27 -19.84 36.84
N ALA A 37 1.09 -19.95 35.53
CA ALA A 37 -0.13 -20.49 34.96
C ALA A 37 -0.27 -21.98 35.28
N ALA A 38 -1.41 -22.38 35.75
CA ALA A 38 -1.76 -23.81 35.90
C ALA A 38 -2.03 -24.43 34.50
N SER A 39 -1.88 -25.76 34.38
CA SER A 39 -2.02 -26.42 33.08
C SER A 39 -3.39 -26.23 32.41
N PHE A 40 -4.44 -26.03 33.19
CA PHE A 40 -5.78 -25.76 32.69
C PHE A 40 -6.02 -24.29 32.23
N ASP A 41 -5.09 -23.39 32.56
CA ASP A 41 -5.15 -21.99 32.14
C ASP A 41 -4.42 -21.74 30.81
N PHE A 42 -3.94 -22.80 30.14
CA PHE A 42 -3.17 -22.74 28.92
C PHE A 42 -3.91 -23.43 27.77
N VAL A 43 -4.24 -22.67 26.72
CA VAL A 43 -4.90 -23.17 25.51
C VAL A 43 -4.06 -22.88 24.29
N THR A 44 -3.89 -23.86 23.40
CA THR A 44 -3.11 -23.72 22.18
C THR A 44 -3.97 -23.60 20.94
N PHE A 45 -3.60 -22.66 20.08
CA PHE A 45 -4.15 -22.44 18.74
C PHE A 45 -3.01 -22.55 17.73
N SER A 46 -3.19 -23.35 16.69
CA SER A 46 -2.12 -23.55 15.69
C SER A 46 -2.64 -23.59 14.26
N ASP A 47 -1.97 -22.86 13.39
CA ASP A 47 -2.23 -22.79 11.95
C ASP A 47 -1.07 -23.46 11.17
N ALA A 48 -1.28 -24.71 10.74
CA ALA A 48 -0.36 -25.45 9.93
C ALA A 48 -0.57 -25.17 8.43
N GLY A 49 0.49 -24.84 7.70
CA GLY A 49 0.41 -24.56 6.26
C GLY A 49 -0.25 -23.23 5.89
N VAL A 50 -0.45 -22.33 6.85
CA VAL A 50 -1.07 -21.03 6.63
C VAL A 50 -0.03 -19.94 6.41
N SER A 51 -0.18 -19.16 5.34
CA SER A 51 0.74 -18.06 5.03
C SER A 51 0.70 -16.93 6.07
N GLY A 52 1.88 -16.41 6.43
CA GLY A 52 1.99 -15.21 7.29
C GLY A 52 1.42 -13.93 6.65
N SER A 53 1.20 -13.89 5.34
CA SER A 53 0.59 -12.74 4.65
C SER A 53 -0.91 -12.58 4.91
N ILE A 54 -1.58 -13.65 5.40
CA ILE A 54 -2.99 -13.60 5.78
C ILE A 54 -3.09 -12.91 7.14
N PRO A 55 -4.00 -11.92 7.34
CA PRO A 55 -4.25 -11.31 8.64
C PRO A 55 -4.60 -12.34 9.72
N LEU A 56 -4.18 -12.11 10.98
CA LEU A 56 -4.45 -13.04 12.09
C LEU A 56 -5.94 -13.36 12.23
N ALA A 57 -6.81 -12.37 12.10
CA ALA A 57 -8.26 -12.53 12.22
C ALA A 57 -8.91 -13.33 11.07
N GLU A 58 -8.20 -13.56 9.97
CA GLU A 58 -8.68 -14.36 8.83
C GLU A 58 -8.09 -15.78 8.82
N ARG A 59 -7.11 -16.07 9.69
CA ARG A 59 -6.57 -17.43 9.85
C ARG A 59 -7.49 -18.27 10.73
N PRO A 60 -7.73 -19.55 10.42
CA PRO A 60 -8.67 -20.38 11.18
C PRO A 60 -8.41 -20.41 12.69
N ALA A 61 -7.19 -20.77 13.11
CA ALA A 61 -6.83 -20.81 14.52
C ALA A 61 -6.60 -19.39 15.09
N GLY A 62 -6.08 -18.45 14.31
CA GLY A 62 -5.94 -17.06 14.72
C GLY A 62 -7.27 -16.40 15.05
N LYS A 63 -8.28 -16.59 14.19
CA LYS A 63 -9.64 -16.12 14.44
C LYS A 63 -10.24 -16.75 15.69
N ALA A 64 -10.17 -18.08 15.81
CA ALA A 64 -10.71 -18.79 16.97
C ALA A 64 -10.06 -18.31 18.28
N MET A 65 -8.75 -18.04 18.28
CA MET A 65 -8.05 -17.49 19.43
C MET A 65 -8.56 -16.07 19.78
N LEU A 66 -8.70 -15.18 18.80
CA LEU A 66 -9.18 -13.82 19.03
C LEU A 66 -10.65 -13.79 19.52
N ASP A 67 -11.48 -14.70 19.01
CA ASP A 67 -12.87 -14.84 19.43
C ASP A 67 -12.99 -15.41 20.87
N ALA A 68 -12.04 -16.26 21.29
CA ALA A 68 -11.99 -16.84 22.63
C ALA A 68 -11.39 -15.90 23.69
N ALA A 69 -10.55 -14.95 23.29
CA ALA A 69 -9.81 -14.07 24.18
C ALA A 69 -10.72 -13.10 24.95
N LYS A 70 -10.48 -12.98 26.25
CA LYS A 70 -11.24 -12.11 27.18
C LYS A 70 -10.30 -11.09 27.83
N PRO A 71 -10.85 -10.00 28.42
CA PRO A 71 -10.05 -9.08 29.24
C PRO A 71 -9.26 -9.82 30.33
N ASN A 72 -8.02 -9.43 30.53
CA ASN A 72 -7.01 -10.03 31.40
C ASN A 72 -6.44 -11.39 30.93
N ASP A 73 -6.78 -11.84 29.72
CA ASP A 73 -6.06 -12.94 29.10
C ASP A 73 -4.71 -12.49 28.52
N VAL A 74 -3.82 -13.46 28.30
CA VAL A 74 -2.49 -13.21 27.74
C VAL A 74 -2.33 -14.06 26.47
N ILE A 75 -2.10 -13.43 25.34
CA ILE A 75 -1.71 -14.11 24.12
C ILE A 75 -0.19 -14.24 24.10
N VAL A 76 0.31 -15.45 23.82
CA VAL A 76 1.75 -15.76 23.74
C VAL A 76 2.08 -16.35 22.38
N ALA A 77 3.08 -15.80 21.71
CA ALA A 77 3.64 -16.36 20.49
C ALA A 77 5.18 -16.26 20.50
N THR A 78 5.86 -17.12 19.72
CA THR A 78 7.31 -17.14 19.71
C THR A 78 7.92 -15.94 19.01
N LYS A 79 7.38 -15.54 17.88
CA LYS A 79 7.92 -14.47 17.02
C LYS A 79 6.83 -13.59 16.46
N MET A 80 7.20 -12.37 16.13
CA MET A 80 6.31 -11.37 15.52
C MET A 80 5.69 -11.87 14.20
N ASP A 81 6.46 -12.51 13.34
CA ASP A 81 6.03 -13.02 12.03
C ASP A 81 5.05 -14.22 12.12
N ARG A 82 4.91 -14.82 13.30
CA ARG A 82 3.87 -15.83 13.55
C ARG A 82 2.49 -15.17 13.63
N LEU A 83 2.39 -14.03 14.29
CA LEU A 83 1.13 -13.30 14.48
C LEU A 83 0.84 -12.31 13.37
N PHE A 84 1.80 -11.50 12.98
CA PHE A 84 1.61 -10.31 12.15
C PHE A 84 2.19 -10.48 10.74
N ARG A 85 1.55 -9.84 9.76
CA ARG A 85 2.00 -9.83 8.36
C ARG A 85 2.93 -8.67 8.02
N SER A 86 2.96 -7.61 8.84
CA SER A 86 3.79 -6.42 8.68
C SER A 86 3.90 -5.65 9.99
N ALA A 87 4.81 -4.69 10.06
CA ALA A 87 4.93 -3.80 11.21
C ALA A 87 3.66 -2.97 11.45
N ALA A 88 3.00 -2.51 10.39
CA ALA A 88 1.72 -1.79 10.49
C ALA A 88 0.60 -2.67 11.08
N ASP A 89 0.52 -3.93 10.66
CA ASP A 89 -0.42 -4.91 11.18
C ASP A 89 -0.18 -5.20 12.67
N ALA A 90 1.09 -5.31 13.07
CA ALA A 90 1.47 -5.48 14.48
C ALA A 90 1.03 -4.32 15.35
N LEU A 91 1.22 -3.07 14.89
CA LEU A 91 0.79 -1.87 15.61
C LEU A 91 -0.73 -1.85 15.84
N VAL A 92 -1.50 -2.08 14.76
CA VAL A 92 -2.97 -2.05 14.82
C VAL A 92 -3.49 -3.15 15.73
N THR A 93 -3.03 -4.39 15.53
CA THR A 93 -3.51 -5.55 16.29
C THR A 93 -3.15 -5.46 17.78
N ALA A 94 -1.92 -5.05 18.09
CA ALA A 94 -1.50 -4.92 19.49
C ALA A 94 -2.21 -3.77 20.21
N ASP A 95 -2.53 -2.66 19.52
CA ASP A 95 -3.34 -1.58 20.07
C ASP A 95 -4.79 -2.03 20.33
N GLU A 96 -5.36 -2.83 19.44
CA GLU A 96 -6.68 -3.45 19.64
C GLU A 96 -6.71 -4.40 20.83
N LEU A 97 -5.71 -5.27 20.97
CA LEU A 97 -5.58 -6.17 22.12
C LEU A 97 -5.48 -5.37 23.41
N LYS A 98 -4.64 -4.33 23.44
CA LYS A 98 -4.49 -3.43 24.60
C LYS A 98 -5.81 -2.77 24.98
N ARG A 99 -6.58 -2.25 24.00
CA ARG A 99 -7.89 -1.64 24.25
C ARG A 99 -8.93 -2.65 24.80
N LYS A 100 -8.81 -3.91 24.42
CA LYS A 100 -9.62 -5.02 24.95
C LYS A 100 -9.14 -5.53 26.31
N GLY A 101 -8.04 -4.99 26.85
CA GLY A 101 -7.44 -5.45 28.11
C GLY A 101 -6.79 -6.84 27.99
N ILE A 102 -6.31 -7.21 26.80
CA ILE A 102 -5.63 -8.47 26.51
C ILE A 102 -4.15 -8.19 26.38
N ASP A 103 -3.33 -8.90 27.12
CA ASP A 103 -1.90 -8.80 27.06
C ASP A 103 -1.30 -9.64 25.91
N LEU A 104 -0.18 -9.17 25.35
CA LEU A 104 0.56 -9.84 24.30
C LEU A 104 2.02 -10.03 24.69
N ILE A 105 2.52 -11.26 24.59
CA ILE A 105 3.92 -11.62 24.80
C ILE A 105 4.49 -12.20 23.50
N LEU A 106 5.60 -11.66 23.05
CA LEU A 106 6.43 -12.22 21.98
C LEU A 106 7.76 -12.72 22.60
N THR A 107 7.93 -14.03 22.66
CA THR A 107 8.99 -14.63 23.49
C THR A 107 10.41 -14.40 22.97
N ASP A 108 10.56 -13.98 21.70
CA ASP A 108 11.83 -13.54 21.12
C ASP A 108 12.15 -12.06 21.40
N ILE A 109 11.21 -11.28 21.95
CA ILE A 109 11.38 -9.87 22.27
C ILE A 109 11.44 -9.68 23.78
N SER A 110 10.46 -10.23 24.52
CA SER A 110 10.34 -10.04 25.97
C SER A 110 9.52 -11.17 26.61
N THR A 111 9.84 -11.49 27.85
CA THR A 111 8.97 -12.34 28.71
C THR A 111 7.85 -11.55 29.38
N ASP A 112 7.89 -10.22 29.29
CA ASP A 112 6.84 -9.35 29.78
C ASP A 112 5.92 -8.90 28.64
N PRO A 113 4.65 -8.55 28.95
CA PRO A 113 3.71 -8.08 27.93
C PRO A 113 4.21 -6.85 27.19
N ILE A 114 4.22 -6.93 25.87
CA ILE A 114 4.54 -5.78 25.01
C ILE A 114 3.38 -4.77 24.92
N THR A 115 2.18 -5.16 25.34
CA THR A 115 1.02 -4.27 25.49
C THR A 115 1.08 -3.42 26.78
N GLY A 116 1.99 -3.77 27.69
CA GLY A 116 2.22 -3.05 28.95
C GLY A 116 3.04 -1.75 28.78
N ASN A 117 3.53 -1.22 29.93
CA ASN A 117 4.40 -0.05 29.99
C ASN A 117 5.89 -0.46 29.82
N GLY A 118 6.76 0.41 29.42
CA GLY A 118 8.21 0.11 29.31
C GLY A 118 8.61 -0.52 27.99
N ALA A 119 8.93 -1.83 27.97
CA ALA A 119 9.36 -2.54 26.74
C ALA A 119 8.36 -2.41 25.59
N GLY A 120 7.05 -2.37 25.89
CA GLY A 120 6.01 -2.11 24.92
C GLY A 120 6.12 -0.76 24.24
N LYS A 121 6.43 0.31 24.96
CA LYS A 121 6.62 1.65 24.36
C LYS A 121 7.77 1.65 23.36
N LEU A 122 8.89 1.01 23.70
CA LEU A 122 10.03 0.87 22.80
C LEU A 122 9.66 0.05 21.55
N PHE A 123 9.00 -1.11 21.74
CA PHE A 123 8.55 -1.97 20.65
C PHE A 123 7.63 -1.20 19.69
N PHE A 124 6.60 -0.52 20.22
CA PHE A 124 5.68 0.25 19.40
C PHE A 124 6.38 1.41 18.69
N GLY A 125 7.33 2.09 19.34
CA GLY A 125 8.12 3.14 18.70
C GLY A 125 8.94 2.62 17.52
N ILE A 126 9.61 1.48 17.67
CA ILE A 126 10.36 0.84 16.58
C ILE A 126 9.42 0.41 15.45
N MET A 127 8.31 -0.25 15.78
CA MET A 127 7.36 -0.72 14.77
C MET A 127 6.70 0.44 14.00
N ALA A 128 6.45 1.57 14.65
CA ALA A 128 5.93 2.77 13.98
C ALA A 128 6.92 3.29 12.93
N ASN A 129 8.20 3.41 13.28
CA ASN A 129 9.23 3.83 12.34
C ASN A 129 9.42 2.84 11.19
N VAL A 130 9.39 1.52 11.47
CA VAL A 130 9.46 0.49 10.42
C VAL A 130 8.26 0.57 9.48
N ALA A 131 7.05 0.73 10.00
CA ALA A 131 5.84 0.85 9.20
C ALA A 131 5.82 2.13 8.32
N GLU A 132 6.39 3.22 8.81
CA GLU A 132 6.57 4.46 8.04
C GLU A 132 7.59 4.25 6.90
N PHE A 133 8.74 3.68 7.21
CA PHE A 133 9.76 3.34 6.22
C PHE A 133 9.23 2.40 5.12
N GLU A 134 8.46 1.37 5.48
CA GLU A 134 7.83 0.47 4.49
C GLU A 134 6.89 1.24 3.55
N ARG A 135 6.08 2.19 4.08
CA ARG A 135 5.19 3.04 3.27
C ARG A 135 5.96 3.95 2.32
N GLU A 136 7.02 4.59 2.79
CA GLU A 136 7.89 5.43 1.96
C GLU A 136 8.53 4.62 0.82
N ARG A 137 9.06 3.45 1.12
CA ARG A 137 9.64 2.53 0.14
C ARG A 137 8.64 2.08 -0.94
N ILE A 138 7.38 1.87 -0.57
CA ILE A 138 6.31 1.54 -1.52
C ILE A 138 6.01 2.76 -2.40
N ALA A 139 5.92 3.96 -1.82
CA ALA A 139 5.67 5.20 -2.55
C ALA A 139 6.81 5.51 -3.55
N GLU A 140 8.07 5.37 -3.15
CA GLU A 140 9.24 5.52 -4.02
C GLU A 140 9.18 4.55 -5.20
N ARG A 141 8.99 3.25 -4.95
CA ARG A 141 8.87 2.23 -6.02
C ARG A 141 7.74 2.54 -7.00
N MET A 142 6.61 3.03 -6.50
CA MET A 142 5.50 3.45 -7.35
C MET A 142 5.85 4.67 -8.22
N GLN A 143 6.58 5.64 -7.66
CA GLN A 143 7.04 6.82 -8.41
C GLN A 143 8.05 6.44 -9.48
N ASP A 144 9.02 5.59 -9.14
CA ASP A 144 10.04 5.11 -10.08
C ASP A 144 9.41 4.31 -11.23
N GLY A 145 8.45 3.44 -10.92
CA GLY A 145 7.67 2.73 -11.93
C GLY A 145 6.89 3.68 -12.86
N LYS A 146 6.31 4.76 -12.32
CA LYS A 146 5.66 5.80 -13.14
C LYS A 146 6.65 6.56 -14.01
N ARG A 147 7.83 6.93 -13.47
CA ARG A 147 8.90 7.61 -14.21
C ARG A 147 9.42 6.75 -15.36
N ALA A 148 9.75 5.48 -15.06
CA ALA A 148 10.21 4.53 -16.07
C ALA A 148 9.16 4.36 -17.18
N LYS A 149 7.89 4.17 -16.83
CA LYS A 149 6.81 4.06 -17.82
C LYS A 149 6.70 5.30 -18.69
N LYS A 150 6.82 6.51 -18.12
CA LYS A 150 6.80 7.78 -18.86
C LYS A 150 7.97 7.88 -19.82
N GLN A 151 9.17 7.50 -19.40
CA GLN A 151 10.38 7.51 -20.25
C GLN A 151 10.25 6.60 -21.48
N HIS A 152 9.52 5.48 -21.35
CA HIS A 152 9.21 4.57 -22.45
C HIS A 152 7.95 4.94 -23.24
N GLY A 153 7.46 6.19 -23.14
CA GLY A 153 6.28 6.66 -23.88
C GLY A 153 4.95 6.11 -23.36
N GLY A 154 4.95 5.42 -22.23
CA GLY A 154 3.74 4.85 -21.64
C GLY A 154 2.86 5.90 -20.95
N HIS A 155 1.56 5.71 -21.02
CA HIS A 155 0.58 6.55 -20.31
C HIS A 155 0.43 6.12 -18.85
N ILE A 156 0.68 7.05 -17.92
CA ILE A 156 0.68 6.79 -16.48
C ILE A 156 -0.69 6.98 -15.79
N GLY A 157 -1.75 7.23 -16.58
CA GLY A 157 -3.11 7.38 -16.09
C GLY A 157 -3.70 8.78 -16.35
N GLY A 158 -4.99 8.92 -16.09
CA GLY A 158 -5.77 10.13 -16.40
C GLY A 158 -6.24 10.18 -17.86
N GLU A 159 -6.78 11.34 -18.27
CA GLU A 159 -7.19 11.62 -19.64
C GLU A 159 -5.94 11.90 -20.49
N ALA A 160 -5.93 11.40 -21.73
CA ALA A 160 -4.83 11.67 -22.66
C ALA A 160 -4.71 13.18 -22.93
N PRO A 161 -3.50 13.75 -22.93
CA PRO A 161 -3.30 15.15 -23.31
C PRO A 161 -3.94 15.43 -24.67
N TYR A 162 -4.41 16.66 -24.89
CA TYR A 162 -4.92 17.07 -26.20
C TYR A 162 -3.82 16.92 -27.25
N GLY A 163 -4.14 16.42 -28.43
CA GLY A 163 -3.18 16.05 -29.46
C GLY A 163 -2.72 14.59 -29.40
N TYR A 164 -3.19 13.84 -28.40
CA TYR A 164 -2.86 12.42 -28.25
C TYR A 164 -4.10 11.61 -27.87
N ARG A 165 -4.18 10.37 -28.32
CA ARG A 165 -5.15 9.38 -27.88
C ARG A 165 -4.48 8.28 -27.08
N LYS A 166 -5.19 7.73 -26.13
CA LYS A 166 -4.76 6.57 -25.35
C LYS A 166 -5.05 5.30 -26.11
N VAL A 167 -4.05 4.44 -26.30
CA VAL A 167 -4.15 3.12 -26.89
C VAL A 167 -3.70 2.09 -25.86
N GLY A 168 -4.45 0.98 -25.74
CA GLY A 168 -4.22 -0.05 -24.75
C GLY A 168 -4.76 0.27 -23.36
N THR A 169 -4.63 -0.69 -22.43
CA THR A 169 -5.11 -0.61 -21.05
C THR A 169 -4.03 -0.98 -20.04
N GLY A 170 -4.16 -0.58 -18.80
CA GLY A 170 -3.27 -0.96 -17.71
C GLY A 170 -1.79 -0.66 -17.99
N ARG A 171 -0.94 -1.68 -17.95
CA ARG A 171 0.51 -1.54 -18.17
C ARG A 171 0.88 -1.22 -19.61
N GLU A 172 0.09 -1.65 -20.58
CA GLU A 172 0.32 -1.46 -22.02
C GLU A 172 -0.23 -0.13 -22.54
N ALA A 173 -0.90 0.65 -21.70
CA ALA A 173 -1.45 1.93 -22.10
C ALA A 173 -0.32 2.88 -22.54
N ARG A 174 -0.40 3.37 -23.80
CA ARG A 174 0.50 4.32 -24.42
C ARG A 174 -0.28 5.47 -25.04
N LEU A 175 0.42 6.54 -25.34
CA LEU A 175 -0.12 7.69 -26.06
C LEU A 175 0.29 7.58 -27.53
N GLU A 176 -0.68 7.71 -28.43
CA GLU A 176 -0.46 7.86 -29.87
C GLU A 176 -0.91 9.25 -30.31
N PRO A 177 -0.21 9.90 -31.27
CA PRO A 177 -0.68 11.16 -31.82
C PRO A 177 -2.07 11.03 -32.41
N ASP A 178 -2.92 12.00 -32.11
CA ASP A 178 -4.22 12.18 -32.74
C ASP A 178 -4.05 13.25 -33.83
N VAL A 179 -4.17 12.83 -35.09
CA VAL A 179 -3.84 13.69 -36.24
C VAL A 179 -4.69 14.96 -36.26
N GLU A 180 -6.00 14.83 -36.04
CA GLU A 180 -6.94 15.97 -36.06
C GLU A 180 -6.62 16.98 -34.94
N GLU A 181 -6.34 16.48 -33.74
CA GLU A 181 -5.98 17.34 -32.62
C GLU A 181 -4.59 17.95 -32.75
N GLN A 182 -3.65 17.22 -33.39
CA GLN A 182 -2.32 17.75 -33.70
C GLN A 182 -2.42 18.90 -34.71
N ASP A 183 -3.33 18.79 -35.69
CA ASP A 183 -3.56 19.88 -36.65
C ASP A 183 -4.16 21.13 -35.97
N ILE A 184 -5.07 20.93 -35.01
CA ILE A 184 -5.59 22.04 -34.21
C ILE A 184 -4.49 22.69 -33.37
N ILE A 185 -3.57 21.93 -32.77
CA ILE A 185 -2.42 22.48 -32.04
C ILE A 185 -1.52 23.32 -32.97
N ARG A 186 -1.24 22.82 -34.19
CA ARG A 186 -0.49 23.57 -35.20
C ARG A 186 -1.20 24.86 -35.62
N MET A 187 -2.54 24.79 -35.81
CA MET A 187 -3.38 25.95 -36.10
C MET A 187 -3.30 27.01 -34.97
N VAL A 188 -3.35 26.59 -33.72
CA VAL A 188 -3.23 27.49 -32.56
C VAL A 188 -1.87 28.20 -32.55
N ALA A 189 -0.79 27.51 -32.87
CA ALA A 189 0.55 28.10 -33.00
C ALA A 189 0.63 29.10 -34.17
N ALA A 190 0.11 28.75 -35.33
CA ALA A 190 0.07 29.58 -36.50
C ALA A 190 -0.75 30.87 -36.29
N ILE A 191 -1.90 30.79 -35.61
CA ILE A 191 -2.69 31.98 -35.23
C ILE A 191 -1.90 32.89 -34.30
N ARG A 192 -1.17 32.34 -33.33
CA ARG A 192 -0.32 33.12 -32.42
C ARG A 192 0.76 33.89 -33.21
N GLU A 193 1.48 33.23 -34.12
CA GLU A 193 2.56 33.81 -34.90
C GLU A 193 2.03 34.88 -35.89
N ARG A 194 1.01 34.53 -36.66
CA ARG A 194 0.43 35.41 -37.69
C ARG A 194 -0.11 36.70 -37.14
N HIS A 195 -0.74 36.66 -35.97
CA HIS A 195 -1.42 37.81 -35.36
C HIS A 195 -0.65 38.47 -34.19
N GLY A 196 0.52 37.92 -33.82
CA GLY A 196 1.30 38.42 -32.69
C GLY A 196 0.56 38.35 -31.34
N TYR A 197 -0.40 37.44 -31.18
CA TYR A 197 -1.22 37.40 -29.99
C TYR A 197 -0.45 36.84 -28.78
N ARG A 198 -0.14 37.73 -27.84
CA ARG A 198 0.49 37.33 -26.56
C ARG A 198 -0.49 36.77 -25.57
N ARG A 199 -1.79 37.04 -25.69
CA ARG A 199 -2.85 36.62 -24.76
C ARG A 199 -3.66 35.46 -25.35
N PRO A 200 -3.68 34.26 -24.73
CA PRO A 200 -4.43 33.09 -25.21
C PRO A 200 -5.95 33.35 -25.45
N TYR A 201 -6.55 34.29 -24.70
CA TYR A 201 -7.95 34.66 -24.86
C TYR A 201 -8.29 35.15 -26.28
N ARG A 202 -7.39 35.87 -26.95
CA ARG A 202 -7.67 36.31 -28.35
C ARG A 202 -7.68 35.12 -29.31
N ILE A 203 -6.86 34.12 -29.04
CA ILE A 203 -6.81 32.91 -29.83
C ILE A 203 -8.08 32.09 -29.63
N THR A 204 -8.63 32.01 -28.41
CA THR A 204 -9.90 31.29 -28.19
C THR A 204 -11.05 31.88 -29.00
N LYS A 205 -11.13 33.22 -29.16
CA LYS A 205 -12.17 33.85 -29.99
C LYS A 205 -12.03 33.44 -31.45
N VAL A 206 -10.81 33.50 -32.01
CA VAL A 206 -10.56 33.11 -33.40
C VAL A 206 -10.95 31.65 -33.63
N LEU A 207 -10.62 30.77 -32.67
CA LEU A 207 -10.97 29.35 -32.78
C LEU A 207 -12.48 29.11 -32.70
N ALA A 208 -13.20 29.87 -31.87
CA ALA A 208 -14.67 29.84 -31.79
C ALA A 208 -15.30 30.30 -33.10
N ASP A 209 -14.82 31.42 -33.70
CA ASP A 209 -15.28 31.92 -34.99
C ASP A 209 -15.04 30.93 -36.13
N LEU A 210 -13.96 30.11 -36.04
CA LEU A 210 -13.65 29.01 -36.97
C LEU A 210 -14.43 27.74 -36.67
N GLY A 211 -15.27 27.71 -35.64
CA GLY A 211 -16.07 26.56 -35.24
C GLY A 211 -15.26 25.39 -34.61
N VAL A 212 -14.01 25.64 -34.20
CA VAL A 212 -13.16 24.61 -33.59
C VAL A 212 -13.64 24.32 -32.16
N LYS A 213 -13.92 23.03 -31.90
CA LYS A 213 -14.47 22.56 -30.63
C LYS A 213 -13.49 21.64 -29.90
N SER A 214 -13.65 21.52 -28.57
CA SER A 214 -12.95 20.56 -27.74
C SER A 214 -13.46 19.13 -27.97
N ARG A 215 -12.78 18.12 -27.43
CA ARG A 215 -13.26 16.72 -27.41
C ARG A 215 -14.70 16.56 -26.89
N ARG A 216 -15.15 17.48 -26.04
CA ARG A 216 -16.49 17.44 -25.43
C ARG A 216 -17.53 18.24 -26.25
N GLY A 217 -17.17 18.72 -27.45
CA GLY A 217 -18.05 19.52 -28.29
C GLY A 217 -18.28 20.96 -27.82
N THR A 218 -17.57 21.41 -26.79
CA THR A 218 -17.62 22.80 -26.27
C THR A 218 -16.52 23.66 -26.88
N GLU A 219 -16.64 24.97 -26.75
CA GLU A 219 -15.57 25.89 -27.12
C GLU A 219 -14.29 25.63 -26.33
N LEU A 220 -13.15 25.90 -26.95
CA LEU A 220 -11.84 25.76 -26.31
C LEU A 220 -11.63 26.87 -25.27
N THR A 221 -11.30 26.48 -24.05
CA THR A 221 -11.04 27.43 -22.96
C THR A 221 -9.64 28.02 -23.06
N ARG A 222 -9.43 29.18 -22.41
CA ARG A 222 -8.11 29.81 -22.30
C ARG A 222 -7.04 28.86 -21.75
N VAL A 223 -7.42 28.00 -20.78
CA VAL A 223 -6.48 27.06 -20.17
C VAL A 223 -6.07 25.98 -21.17
N GLN A 224 -7.00 25.47 -21.97
CA GLN A 224 -6.70 24.49 -23.02
C GLN A 224 -5.80 25.08 -24.09
N VAL A 225 -6.11 26.28 -24.59
CA VAL A 225 -5.26 26.98 -25.57
C VAL A 225 -3.84 27.25 -25.02
N THR A 226 -3.73 27.63 -23.74
CA THR A 226 -2.41 27.81 -23.10
C THR A 226 -1.60 26.50 -23.07
N ARG A 227 -2.26 25.36 -22.80
CA ARG A 227 -1.61 24.05 -22.82
C ARG A 227 -1.20 23.64 -24.24
N MET A 228 -2.05 23.91 -25.23
CA MET A 228 -1.73 23.65 -26.65
C MET A 228 -0.53 24.46 -27.13
N LEU A 229 -0.43 25.73 -26.76
CA LEU A 229 0.73 26.56 -27.09
C LEU A 229 2.04 26.01 -26.50
N LYS A 230 2.01 25.53 -25.25
CA LYS A 230 3.17 24.87 -24.65
C LYS A 230 3.54 23.57 -25.35
N GLN A 231 2.54 22.80 -25.82
CA GLN A 231 2.79 21.57 -26.56
C GLN A 231 3.36 21.86 -27.95
N ALA A 232 2.89 22.90 -28.64
CA ALA A 232 3.40 23.31 -29.96
C ALA A 232 4.91 23.63 -29.92
N GLU A 233 5.40 24.23 -28.84
CA GLU A 233 6.81 24.49 -28.61
C GLU A 233 7.68 23.21 -28.57
N HIS A 234 7.06 22.05 -28.24
CA HIS A 234 7.75 20.75 -28.19
C HIS A 234 7.54 19.88 -29.42
N ILE A 235 6.58 20.21 -30.28
CA ILE A 235 6.26 19.47 -31.53
C ILE A 235 7.04 20.05 -32.71
N GLY A 236 7.50 21.32 -32.63
CA GLY A 236 8.21 22.03 -33.69
C GLY A 236 9.75 22.00 -33.60
N GLY A 237 10.32 21.29 -32.66
CA GLY A 237 11.74 20.97 -32.53
C GLY A 237 11.94 19.48 -32.71
#